data_b3083b4571109b5f88271e44fbe95457
#
_entry.id   b3083b4571109b5f88271e44fbe95457
#
_cell.length_a   1.000
_cell.length_b   1.000
_cell.length_c   1.000
_cell.angle_alpha   90.00
_cell.angle_beta   90.00
_cell.angle_gamma   90.00
#
_symmetry.space_group_name_H-M   'P 1'
#
loop_
_entity.id
_entity.type
_entity.pdbx_description
1 polymer ?
#
loop_
_entity_poly.entity_id
_entity_poly.type
_entity_poly.pdbx_seq_one_letter_code
_entity_poly.pdbx_strand_id
1 'polypeptide(L)' 'MIIVTTKNADNTYKARINGFDTTITRDEAAQFILAGKLCRKVNQPYTSLAQFDRYVKVA' A
#
# COMPACT_ATOMS: atom_id res chain seq x y z
N MET A 1 10.55 3.97 -1.31
CA MET A 1 9.14 4.16 -1.72
C MET A 1 8.48 2.80 -1.82
N ILE A 2 7.28 2.68 -1.28
CA ILE A 2 6.51 1.44 -1.29
C ILE A 2 5.24 1.69 -2.08
N ILE A 3 4.96 0.88 -3.09
CA ILE A 3 3.78 1.07 -3.95
C ILE A 3 2.82 -0.10 -3.73
N VAL A 4 1.57 0.23 -3.39
CA VAL A 4 0.49 -0.76 -3.20
C VAL A 4 -0.72 -0.33 -4.01
N THR A 5 -1.22 -1.23 -4.86
CA THR A 5 -2.43 -0.97 -5.67
C THR A 5 -3.45 -2.10 -5.58
N THR A 6 -3.09 -3.23 -4.98
CA THR A 6 -3.92 -4.45 -5.02
C THR A 6 -3.96 -5.12 -3.66
N LYS A 7 -5.16 -5.58 -3.27
CA LYS A 7 -5.39 -6.37 -2.07
C LYS A 7 -5.57 -7.84 -2.46
N ASN A 8 -4.86 -8.73 -1.75
CA ASN A 8 -4.99 -10.17 -1.94
C ASN A 8 -6.25 -10.72 -1.27
N ALA A 9 -6.64 -11.94 -1.63
CA ALA A 9 -7.82 -12.60 -1.09
C ALA A 9 -7.71 -12.88 0.42
N ASP A 10 -6.50 -12.99 0.95
CA ASP A 10 -6.22 -13.27 2.38
C ASP A 10 -6.07 -12.00 3.22
N ASN A 11 -6.52 -10.86 2.72
CA ASN A 11 -6.45 -9.54 3.37
C ASN A 11 -5.02 -8.98 3.53
N THR A 12 -4.05 -9.53 2.83
CA THR A 12 -2.73 -8.90 2.67
C THR A 12 -2.72 -8.04 1.42
N TYR A 13 -1.67 -7.25 1.24
CA TYR A 13 -1.56 -6.33 0.11
C TYR A 13 -0.31 -6.67 -0.70
N LYS A 14 -0.45 -6.65 -2.02
CA LYS A 14 0.71 -6.70 -2.91
C LYS A 14 1.45 -5.37 -2.82
N ALA A 15 2.72 -5.44 -2.44
CA ALA A 15 3.56 -4.25 -2.32
C ALA A 15 4.80 -4.40 -3.19
N ARG A 16 5.22 -3.28 -3.76
CA ARG A 16 6.52 -3.20 -4.45
C ARG A 16 7.42 -2.27 -3.67
N ILE A 17 8.49 -2.82 -3.11
CA ILE A 17 9.45 -2.09 -2.31
C ILE A 17 10.77 -2.06 -3.08
N ASN A 18 11.19 -0.88 -3.53
CA ASN A 18 12.44 -0.69 -4.29
C ASN A 18 12.56 -1.65 -5.47
N GLY A 19 11.46 -1.91 -6.16
CA GLY A 19 11.43 -2.80 -7.32
C GLY A 19 11.22 -4.27 -7.01
N PHE A 20 11.16 -4.66 -5.74
CA PHE A 20 10.91 -6.05 -5.34
C PHE A 20 9.46 -6.25 -4.91
N ASP A 21 8.81 -7.27 -5.44
CA ASP A 21 7.44 -7.61 -5.06
C ASP A 21 7.44 -8.38 -3.73
N THR A 22 6.54 -7.97 -2.84
CA THR A 22 6.34 -8.62 -1.55
C THR A 22 4.89 -8.45 -1.12
N THR A 23 4.55 -8.97 0.05
CA THR A 23 3.24 -8.73 0.66
C THR A 23 3.40 -8.04 2.00
N ILE A 24 2.44 -7.18 2.33
CA ILE A 24 2.39 -6.50 3.63
C ILE A 24 1.00 -6.66 4.23
N THR A 25 0.94 -6.57 5.56
CA THR A 25 -0.34 -6.61 6.26
C THR A 25 -0.97 -5.22 6.29
N ARG A 26 -2.26 -5.15 6.70
CA ARG A 26 -2.94 -3.87 6.85
C ARG A 26 -2.28 -2.99 7.92
N ASP A 27 -1.81 -3.58 9.01
CA ASP A 27 -1.11 -2.83 10.07
C ASP A 27 0.18 -2.22 9.55
N GLU A 28 0.95 -2.98 8.79
CA GLU A 28 2.16 -2.46 8.15
C GLU A 28 1.82 -1.34 7.17
N ALA A 29 0.77 -1.52 6.37
CA ALA A 29 0.32 -0.48 5.44
C ALA A 29 -0.04 0.82 6.17
N ALA A 30 -0.77 0.72 7.29
CA ALA A 30 -1.14 1.89 8.09
C ALA A 30 0.10 2.62 8.62
N GLN A 31 1.09 1.89 9.11
CA GLN A 31 2.34 2.48 9.60
C GLN A 31 3.11 3.18 8.48
N PHE A 32 3.18 2.58 7.29
CA PHE A 32 3.85 3.20 6.15
C PHE A 32 3.13 4.45 5.66
N ILE A 33 1.79 4.49 5.73
CA ILE A 33 1.02 5.68 5.41
C ILE A 33 1.36 6.82 6.37
N LEU A 34 1.40 6.53 7.68
CA LEU A 34 1.77 7.53 8.70
C LEU A 34 3.19 8.05 8.48
N ALA A 35 4.10 7.21 8.03
CA ALA A 35 5.48 7.60 7.75
C ALA A 35 5.64 8.32 6.40
N GLY A 36 4.58 8.42 5.61
CA GLY A 36 4.63 9.05 4.29
C GLY A 36 5.37 8.23 3.24
N LYS A 37 5.49 6.92 3.45
CA LYS A 37 6.28 6.04 2.57
C LYS A 37 5.44 5.19 1.62
N LEU A 38 4.15 5.06 1.87
CA LEU A 38 3.27 4.24 1.05
C LEU A 38 2.64 5.09 -0.05
N CYS A 39 2.80 4.66 -1.29
CA CYS A 39 2.36 5.42 -2.46
C CYS A 39 1.39 4.62 -3.31
N ARG A 40 0.48 5.32 -3.99
CA ARG A 40 -0.38 4.76 -5.03
C ARG A 40 0.39 4.59 -6.33
N LYS A 41 1.20 5.58 -6.66
CA LYS A 41 2.10 5.65 -7.82
C LYS A 41 3.38 6.36 -7.40
N VAL A 42 4.36 6.38 -8.28
CA VAL A 42 5.59 7.14 -8.03
C VAL A 42 5.25 8.60 -7.70
N ASN A 43 5.76 9.08 -6.59
CA ASN A 43 5.55 10.45 -6.09
C ASN A 43 4.09 10.81 -5.77
N GLN A 44 3.25 9.81 -5.49
CA GLN A 44 1.86 10.04 -5.08
C GLN A 44 1.55 9.26 -3.81
N PRO A 45 2.03 9.75 -2.64
CA PRO A 45 1.81 9.05 -1.38
C PRO A 45 0.35 9.08 -0.95
N TYR A 46 -0.09 8.02 -0.28
CA TYR A 46 -1.38 8.03 0.39
C TYR A 46 -1.31 8.97 1.59
N THR A 47 -2.37 9.76 1.79
CA THR A 47 -2.45 10.72 2.89
C THR A 47 -3.22 10.19 4.08
N SER A 48 -4.04 9.14 3.88
CA SER A 48 -4.85 8.55 4.95
C SER A 48 -5.20 7.11 4.62
N LEU A 49 -5.58 6.36 5.65
CA LEU A 49 -6.04 4.98 5.48
C LEU A 49 -7.37 4.93 4.71
N ALA A 50 -8.22 5.95 4.87
CA ALA A 50 -9.47 6.06 4.11
C ALA A 50 -9.20 6.20 2.61
N GLN A 51 -8.22 7.01 2.24
CA GLN A 51 -7.80 7.13 0.84
C GLN A 51 -7.23 5.82 0.33
N PHE A 52 -6.41 5.14 1.12
CA PHE A 52 -5.85 3.84 0.80
C PHE A 52 -6.95 2.82 0.50
N ASP A 53 -7.97 2.72 1.35
CA ASP A 53 -9.10 1.81 1.15
C ASP A 53 -9.88 2.12 -0.13
N ARG A 54 -9.95 3.40 -0.51
CA ARG A 54 -10.66 3.83 -1.71
C ARG A 54 -9.94 3.42 -2.99
N TYR A 55 -8.61 3.50 -3.01
CA TYR A 55 -7.83 3.29 -4.24
C TYR A 55 -7.30 1.88 -4.41
N VAL A 56 -7.12 1.13 -3.33
CA VAL A 56 -6.63 -0.26 -3.42
C VAL A 56 -7.77 -1.16 -3.90
N LYS A 57 -7.49 -1.90 -4.97
CA LYS A 57 -8.47 -2.79 -5.58
C LYS A 57 -8.26 -4.23 -5.11
N VAL A 58 -9.36 -4.95 -4.92
CA VAL A 58 -9.31 -6.39 -4.62
C VAL A 58 -8.90 -7.14 -5.90
N ALA A 59 -7.94 -8.01 -5.74
CA ALA A 59 -7.45 -8.83 -6.84
C ALA A 59 -8.51 -9.84 -7.32
#